data_189971a0d341586600cf5589aef7fd85
#
_entry.id   189971a0d341586600cf5589aef7fd85
#
_cell.length_a   1.000
_cell.length_b   1.000
_cell.length_c   1.000
_cell.angle_alpha   90.00
_cell.angle_beta   90.00
_cell.angle_gamma   90.00
#
_symmetry.space_group_name_H-M   'P 1'
#
loop_
_entity.id
_entity.type
_entity.pdbx_description
1 polymer ?
#
loop_
_entity_poly.entity_id
_entity_poly.type
_entity_poly.pdbx_seq_one_letter_code
_entity_poly.pdbx_strand_id
1 'polypeptide(L)'
;MRLKEDIVPLMRLSNGLELYRFRYKGSDRTAYVGVMAQEVQKIEPEAVWPDHNGYLVVNYDRIGVKFMTWRKWVDERCLISKR
;
A
#
# COMPACT_ATOMS: atom_id res chain seq x y z
N MET A 1 9.50 -1.51 11.17
CA MET A 1 8.50 -1.89 10.18
C MET A 1 8.13 -3.36 10.33
N ARG A 2 6.90 -3.68 10.04
CA ARG A 2 6.42 -5.06 10.20
C ARG A 2 6.39 -5.78 8.85
N LEU A 3 6.60 -7.08 8.90
CA LEU A 3 6.52 -7.91 7.69
C LEU A 3 5.06 -8.09 7.29
N LYS A 4 4.83 -8.20 5.99
CA LYS A 4 3.51 -8.35 5.42
C LYS A 4 3.24 -9.80 5.06
N GLU A 5 1.96 -10.19 5.14
CA GLU A 5 1.53 -11.53 4.75
C GLU A 5 0.19 -11.43 4.03
N ASP A 6 -0.22 -12.52 3.40
CA ASP A 6 -1.48 -12.62 2.65
C ASP A 6 -1.59 -11.50 1.62
N ILE A 7 -0.54 -11.30 0.86
CA ILE A 7 -0.43 -10.22 -0.12
C ILE A 7 -1.20 -10.61 -1.37
N VAL A 8 -2.21 -9.80 -1.72
CA VAL A 8 -3.07 -10.05 -2.89
C VAL A 8 -3.08 -8.79 -3.76
N PRO A 9 -2.69 -8.90 -5.04
CA PRO A 9 -2.77 -7.73 -5.93
C PRO A 9 -4.23 -7.36 -6.21
N LEU A 10 -4.51 -6.08 -6.22
CA LEU A 10 -5.86 -5.56 -6.44
C LEU A 10 -6.01 -4.86 -7.78
N MET A 11 -5.13 -3.92 -8.07
CA MET A 11 -5.22 -3.18 -9.32
C MET A 11 -3.91 -2.45 -9.59
N ARG A 12 -3.68 -2.12 -10.86
CA ARG A 12 -2.53 -1.33 -11.27
C ARG A 12 -2.95 0.12 -11.43
N LEU A 13 -2.14 1.02 -10.89
CA LEU A 13 -2.39 2.45 -10.97
C LEU A 13 -1.79 3.03 -12.26
N SER A 14 -2.23 4.23 -12.60
CA SER A 14 -1.77 4.89 -13.83
C SER A 14 -0.27 5.18 -13.83
N ASN A 15 0.32 5.32 -12.64
CA ASN A 15 1.76 5.56 -12.52
C ASN A 15 2.60 4.27 -12.58
N GLY A 16 1.96 3.14 -12.84
CA GLY A 16 2.65 1.86 -12.96
C GLY A 16 2.76 1.07 -11.66
N LEU A 17 2.34 1.63 -10.56
CA LEU A 17 2.36 0.95 -9.28
C LEU A 17 1.16 0.01 -9.15
N GLU A 18 1.34 -1.04 -8.37
CA GLU A 18 0.28 -1.99 -8.06
C GLU A 18 -0.21 -1.76 -6.64
N LEU A 19 -1.53 -1.76 -6.44
CA LEU A 19 -2.11 -1.77 -5.11
C LEU A 19 -2.30 -3.21 -4.66
N TYR A 20 -2.04 -3.44 -3.38
CA TYR A 20 -2.16 -4.76 -2.77
C TYR A 20 -3.01 -4.70 -1.52
N ARG A 21 -3.72 -5.80 -1.24
CA ARG A 21 -4.29 -6.04 0.07
C ARG A 21 -3.32 -6.93 0.84
N PHE A 22 -3.06 -6.59 2.10
CA PHE A 22 -2.13 -7.36 2.91
C PHE A 22 -2.43 -7.19 4.39
N ARG A 23 -1.83 -8.04 5.21
CA ARG A 23 -1.86 -7.93 6.65
C ARG A 23 -0.43 -7.92 7.18
N TYR A 24 -0.25 -7.38 8.37
CA TYR A 24 1.05 -7.39 9.02
C TYR A 24 1.16 -8.62 9.91
N LYS A 25 2.30 -9.31 9.84
CA LYS A 25 2.55 -10.49 10.65
C LYS A 25 2.61 -10.12 12.12
N GLY A 26 2.03 -10.98 12.97
CA GLY A 26 2.06 -10.80 14.42
C GLY A 26 1.16 -9.68 14.91
N SER A 27 0.36 -9.09 14.04
CA SER A 27 -0.57 -8.03 14.39
C SER A 27 -2.00 -8.59 14.48
N ASP A 28 -2.98 -7.72 14.60
CA ASP A 28 -4.37 -8.15 14.56
C ASP A 28 -4.74 -8.59 13.14
N ARG A 29 -6.02 -8.89 12.91
CA ARG A 29 -6.48 -9.38 11.62
C ARG A 29 -6.83 -8.29 10.63
N THR A 30 -6.52 -7.05 10.95
CA THR A 30 -6.84 -5.93 10.06
C THR A 30 -6.06 -6.05 8.76
N ALA A 31 -6.79 -6.00 7.64
CA ALA A 31 -6.17 -5.94 6.33
C ALA A 31 -6.06 -4.50 5.88
N TYR A 32 -5.02 -4.23 5.10
CA TYR A 32 -4.73 -2.88 4.60
C TYR A 32 -4.58 -2.90 3.09
N VAL A 33 -4.69 -1.73 2.49
CA VAL A 33 -4.44 -1.53 1.06
C VAL A 33 -3.28 -0.54 0.93
N GLY A 34 -2.28 -0.93 0.17
CA GLY A 34 -1.11 -0.08 -0.03
C GLY A 34 -0.22 -0.65 -1.12
N VAL A 35 0.99 -0.09 -1.20
CA VAL A 35 1.97 -0.46 -2.21
C VAL A 35 3.13 -1.20 -1.57
N MET A 36 3.96 -1.83 -2.41
CA MET A 36 5.19 -2.48 -1.95
C MET A 36 6.35 -1.52 -2.16
N ALA A 37 7.14 -1.29 -1.11
CA ALA A 37 8.23 -0.32 -1.15
C ALA A 37 9.23 -0.63 -2.24
N GLN A 38 9.54 -1.91 -2.46
CA GLN A 38 10.51 -2.28 -3.49
C GLN A 38 10.05 -1.90 -4.89
N GLU A 39 8.74 -1.97 -5.14
CA GLU A 39 8.19 -1.56 -6.43
C GLU A 39 8.20 -0.05 -6.58
N VAL A 40 7.87 0.66 -5.51
CA VAL A 40 7.93 2.12 -5.53
C VAL A 40 9.36 2.59 -5.80
N GLN A 41 10.33 1.91 -5.20
CA GLN A 41 11.75 2.27 -5.36
C GLN A 41 12.20 2.20 -6.81
N LYS A 42 11.62 1.31 -7.60
CA LYS A 42 11.97 1.19 -9.03
C LYS A 42 11.33 2.28 -9.87
N ILE A 43 10.16 2.76 -9.49
CA ILE A 43 9.39 3.73 -10.28
C ILE A 43 9.64 5.15 -9.79
N GLU A 44 9.64 5.33 -8.48
CA GLU A 44 9.78 6.65 -7.86
C GLU A 44 10.72 6.52 -6.67
N PRO A 45 12.04 6.39 -6.91
CA PRO A 45 12.98 6.14 -5.82
C PRO A 45 13.03 7.25 -4.77
N GLU A 46 12.67 8.48 -5.15
CA GLU A 46 12.67 9.60 -4.20
C GLU A 46 11.55 9.51 -3.18
N ALA A 47 10.58 8.63 -3.40
CA ALA A 47 9.49 8.42 -2.44
C ALA A 47 9.81 7.36 -1.41
N VAL A 48 10.99 6.75 -1.47
CA VAL A 48 11.37 5.64 -0.60
C VAL A 48 12.71 5.93 0.05
N TRP A 49 12.80 5.70 1.36
CA TRP A 49 14.08 5.79 2.06
C TRP A 49 14.09 4.77 3.21
N PRO A 50 15.29 4.37 3.66
CA PRO A 50 15.38 3.45 4.79
C PRO A 50 15.13 4.19 6.10
N ASP A 51 14.43 3.53 7.04
CA ASP A 51 14.36 4.05 8.40
C ASP A 51 15.63 3.64 9.16
N HIS A 52 15.69 3.98 10.45
CA HIS A 52 16.89 3.71 11.23
C HIS A 52 17.12 2.21 11.48
N ASN A 53 16.15 1.37 11.20
CA ASN A 53 16.29 -0.09 11.28
C ASN A 53 16.62 -0.72 9.93
N GLY A 54 16.74 0.08 8.88
CA GLY A 54 17.04 -0.43 7.54
C GLY A 54 15.84 -0.87 6.74
N TYR A 55 14.64 -0.74 7.28
CA TYR A 55 13.42 -1.06 6.53
C TYR A 55 13.04 0.12 5.64
N LEU A 56 12.46 -0.19 4.48
CA LEU A 56 12.05 0.85 3.53
C LEU A 56 10.75 1.48 3.96
N VAL A 57 10.69 2.81 3.87
CA VAL A 57 9.52 3.61 4.20
C VAL A 57 9.08 4.35 2.93
N VAL A 58 7.79 4.38 2.67
CA VAL A 58 7.22 5.00 1.48
C VAL A 58 6.51 6.30 1.86
N ASN A 59 6.79 7.36 1.12
CA ASN A 59 6.03 8.60 1.22
C ASN A 59 4.83 8.50 0.30
N TYR A 60 3.68 8.17 0.88
CA TYR A 60 2.45 7.95 0.12
C TYR A 60 1.94 9.25 -0.54
N ASP A 61 2.16 10.39 0.10
CA ASP A 61 1.75 11.66 -0.49
C ASP A 61 2.48 11.91 -1.81
N ARG A 62 3.75 11.57 -1.85
CA ARG A 62 4.55 11.82 -3.04
C ARG A 62 4.10 10.97 -4.23
N ILE A 63 3.62 9.76 -3.98
CA ILE A 63 3.16 8.89 -5.07
C ILE A 63 1.66 9.02 -5.34
N GLY A 64 0.96 9.89 -4.60
CA GLY A 64 -0.45 10.15 -4.83
C GLY A 64 -1.37 9.00 -4.44
N VAL A 65 -0.94 8.16 -3.52
CA VAL A 65 -1.70 7.00 -3.06
C VAL A 65 -2.04 7.16 -1.59
N LYS A 66 -3.24 6.75 -1.20
CA LYS A 66 -3.64 6.77 0.19
C LYS A 66 -3.51 5.37 0.79
N PHE A 67 -2.79 5.29 1.91
CA PHE A 67 -2.75 4.07 2.70
C PHE A 67 -4.01 4.00 3.54
N MET A 68 -4.71 2.87 3.49
CA MET A 68 -5.96 2.74 4.22
C MET A 68 -6.26 1.29 4.54
N THR A 69 -7.26 1.06 5.39
CA THR A 69 -7.72 -0.29 5.67
C THR A 69 -8.47 -0.84 4.47
N TRP A 70 -8.50 -2.17 4.37
CA TRP A 70 -9.27 -2.87 3.34
C TRP A 70 -10.74 -2.47 3.39
N ARG A 71 -11.28 -2.36 4.60
CA ARG A 71 -12.69 -2.03 4.77
C ARG A 71 -13.00 -0.63 4.22
N LYS A 72 -12.15 0.33 4.51
CA LYS A 72 -12.35 1.69 4.01
C LYS A 72 -12.23 1.74 2.49
N TRP A 73 -11.26 1.00 1.94
CA TRP A 73 -11.07 0.95 0.49
C TRP A 73 -12.30 0.39 -0.22
N VAL A 74 -12.88 -0.69 0.32
CA VAL A 74 -14.08 -1.28 -0.24
C VAL A 74 -15.27 -0.32 -0.14
N ASP A 75 -15.42 0.33 1.02
CA ASP A 75 -16.53 1.26 1.22
C ASP A 75 -16.46 2.43 0.25
N GLU A 76 -15.27 2.95 0.00
CA GLU A 76 -15.13 4.07 -0.93
C GLU A 76 -15.44 3.65 -2.36
N ARG A 77 -15.02 2.44 -2.74
CA ARG A 77 -15.34 1.95 -4.09
C ARG A 77 -16.82 1.67 -4.24
N CYS A 78 -17.48 1.19 -3.21
CA CYS A 78 -18.93 0.98 -3.25
C CYS A 78 -19.67 2.29 -3.44
N LEU A 79 -19.23 3.35 -2.77
CA LEU A 79 -19.83 4.67 -2.93
C LEU A 79 -19.65 5.18 -4.37
N ILE A 80 -18.50 4.95 -4.95
CA ILE A 80 -18.21 5.35 -6.32
C ILE A 80 -19.09 4.56 -7.30
N SER A 81 -19.22 3.26 -7.07
CA SER A 81 -19.94 2.40 -8.00
C SER A 81 -21.45 2.61 -7.98
N LYS A 82 -21.96 3.27 -6.95
CA LYS A 82 -23.39 3.59 -6.90
C LYS A 82 -23.77 4.78 -7.74
N ARG A 83 -22.82 5.42 -8.33
CA ARG A 83 -23.08 6.56 -9.23
C ARG A 83 -23.13 6.12 -10.69
#